data_861a223729f9f20b077349f286d956ea
#
_entry.id   861a223729f9f20b077349f286d956ea
#
_cell.length_a   1.000
_cell.length_b   1.000
_cell.length_c   1.000
_cell.angle_alpha   90.00
_cell.angle_beta   90.00
_cell.angle_gamma   90.00
#
_symmetry.space_group_name_H-M   'P 1'
#
loop_
_entity.id
_entity.type
_entity.pdbx_description
1 polymer ?
#
loop_
_entity_poly.entity_id
_entity_poly.type
_entity_poly.pdbx_seq_one_letter_code
_entity_poly.pdbx_strand_id
1 'polypeptide(L)'
;VNAIGVLKAPAIITIYDDGYGISVPNQFQMVKENIGTLLKGFERNPAAPLEKVQNGYDHYTVHAWDYPALVETYLSAAEIAREYHIPALVHVIDVTQPQGHSTSGSHERYKTTERLKWEEEFDGLKKMRAWMVENRVISAPELDSLEKADYEAVEGFRKAAWDSYLSLLPMSATK
;
A
#
# COMPACT_ATOMS: atom_id res chain seq x y z
N VAL A 1 -2.46 -16.91 5.97
CA VAL A 1 -1.14 -16.82 6.63
C VAL A 1 -0.68 -18.17 7.15
N ASN A 2 -1.42 -18.84 8.05
CA ASN A 2 -0.99 -20.11 8.67
C ASN A 2 -0.60 -21.19 7.64
N ALA A 3 -1.49 -21.51 6.68
CA ALA A 3 -1.21 -22.54 5.66
C ALA A 3 0.05 -22.23 4.81
N ILE A 4 0.26 -20.98 4.46
CA ILE A 4 1.42 -20.55 3.67
C ILE A 4 2.71 -20.80 4.45
N GLY A 5 2.74 -20.49 5.76
CA GLY A 5 3.90 -20.75 6.62
C GLY A 5 4.20 -22.24 6.79
N VAL A 6 3.15 -23.07 6.98
CA VAL A 6 3.31 -24.53 7.11
C VAL A 6 3.77 -25.17 5.81
N LEU A 7 3.22 -24.74 4.68
CA LEU A 7 3.53 -25.27 3.36
C LEU A 7 4.84 -24.72 2.78
N LYS A 8 5.45 -23.75 3.42
CA LYS A 8 6.64 -23.04 2.91
C LYS A 8 6.43 -22.53 1.48
N ALA A 9 5.26 -21.94 1.23
CA ALA A 9 4.95 -21.39 -0.07
C ALA A 9 5.79 -20.11 -0.30
N PRO A 10 6.48 -19.95 -1.44
CA PRO A 10 7.26 -18.74 -1.74
C PRO A 10 6.33 -17.57 -2.09
N ALA A 11 5.68 -17.01 -1.08
CA ALA A 11 4.67 -15.97 -1.24
C ALA A 11 4.98 -14.77 -0.37
N ILE A 12 4.65 -13.58 -0.88
CA ILE A 12 4.66 -12.33 -0.13
C ILE A 12 3.22 -11.87 0.06
N ILE A 13 2.83 -11.68 1.30
CA ILE A 13 1.52 -11.12 1.67
C ILE A 13 1.76 -9.68 2.09
N THR A 14 1.15 -8.74 1.39
CA THR A 14 1.20 -7.32 1.76
C THR A 14 -0.09 -6.90 2.44
N ILE A 15 0.04 -6.19 3.57
CA ILE A 15 -1.06 -5.53 4.26
C ILE A 15 -0.81 -4.03 4.16
N TYR A 16 -1.69 -3.33 3.47
CA TYR A 16 -1.69 -1.86 3.43
C TYR A 16 -2.57 -1.36 4.56
N ASP A 17 -1.96 -0.75 5.58
CA ASP A 17 -2.63 -0.33 6.81
C ASP A 17 -2.67 1.21 6.89
N ASP A 18 -3.85 1.76 6.72
CA ASP A 18 -4.13 3.19 6.88
C ASP A 18 -4.61 3.56 8.29
N GLY A 19 -4.67 2.58 9.19
CA GLY A 19 -5.13 2.74 10.56
C GLY A 19 -6.65 2.73 10.73
N TYR A 20 -7.40 2.43 9.66
CA TYR A 20 -8.86 2.46 9.68
C TYR A 20 -9.48 1.26 8.95
N GLY A 21 -10.68 0.87 9.37
CA GLY A 21 -11.58 0.05 8.57
C GLY A 21 -12.78 0.90 8.16
N ILE A 22 -12.75 1.43 6.95
CA ILE A 22 -13.66 2.48 6.43
C ILE A 22 -13.48 3.78 7.24
N SER A 23 -14.27 3.95 8.31
CA SER A 23 -14.26 5.13 9.18
C SER A 23 -13.92 4.80 10.64
N VAL A 24 -13.72 3.53 10.95
CA VAL A 24 -13.50 3.06 12.33
C VAL A 24 -12.00 2.83 12.56
N PRO A 25 -11.37 3.52 13.52
CA PRO A 25 -9.96 3.32 13.87
C PRO A 25 -9.67 1.89 14.31
N ASN A 26 -8.45 1.39 14.01
CA ASN A 26 -8.01 0.02 14.31
C ASN A 26 -8.19 -0.37 15.78
N GLN A 27 -8.02 0.56 16.71
CA GLN A 27 -8.21 0.32 18.15
C GLN A 27 -9.62 -0.17 18.53
N PHE A 28 -10.63 0.11 17.71
CA PHE A 28 -11.99 -0.35 17.93
C PHE A 28 -12.34 -1.61 17.13
N GLN A 29 -11.42 -2.11 16.32
CA GLN A 29 -11.63 -3.26 15.44
C GLN A 29 -10.75 -4.46 15.79
N MET A 30 -9.55 -4.22 16.33
CA MET A 30 -8.58 -5.27 16.59
C MET A 30 -8.12 -5.27 18.05
N VAL A 31 -8.14 -6.45 18.68
CA VAL A 31 -7.71 -6.63 20.09
C VAL A 31 -6.30 -6.12 20.36
N LYS A 32 -5.42 -6.18 19.39
CA LYS A 32 -4.02 -5.70 19.49
C LYS A 32 -3.78 -4.37 18.79
N GLU A 33 -4.83 -3.76 18.25
CA GLU A 33 -4.76 -2.48 17.53
C GLU A 33 -3.81 -2.46 16.32
N ASN A 34 -3.06 -3.53 16.11
CA ASN A 34 -2.05 -3.66 15.07
C ASN A 34 -2.01 -5.09 14.53
N ILE A 35 -2.19 -5.25 13.22
CA ILE A 35 -2.26 -6.55 12.56
C ILE A 35 -0.92 -7.30 12.61
N GLY A 36 0.21 -6.60 12.51
CA GLY A 36 1.53 -7.20 12.63
C GLY A 36 1.74 -7.82 14.02
N THR A 37 1.36 -7.10 15.08
CA THR A 37 1.41 -7.62 16.45
C THR A 37 0.48 -8.82 16.64
N LEU A 38 -0.71 -8.81 16.02
CA LEU A 38 -1.65 -9.93 16.07
C LEU A 38 -1.05 -11.20 15.43
N LEU A 39 -0.32 -11.05 14.34
CA LEU A 39 0.23 -12.16 13.56
C LEU A 39 1.63 -12.61 13.98
N LYS A 40 2.23 -11.95 14.97
CA LYS A 40 3.60 -12.21 15.43
C LYS A 40 3.86 -13.66 15.86
N GLY A 41 2.83 -14.35 16.35
CA GLY A 41 2.93 -15.76 16.75
C GLY A 41 3.18 -16.74 15.59
N PHE A 42 3.07 -16.28 14.35
CA PHE A 42 3.35 -17.09 13.15
C PHE A 42 4.75 -16.87 12.57
N GLU A 43 5.54 -15.98 13.15
CA GLU A 43 6.90 -15.73 12.70
C GLU A 43 7.80 -16.95 12.88
N ARG A 44 8.75 -17.12 11.96
CA ARG A 44 9.82 -18.10 12.17
C ARG A 44 10.74 -17.66 13.29
N ASN A 45 11.51 -18.59 13.82
CA ASN A 45 12.61 -18.25 14.72
C ASN A 45 13.70 -17.46 13.93
N PRO A 46 13.93 -16.18 14.18
CA PRO A 46 14.91 -15.38 13.45
C PRO A 46 16.37 -15.86 13.69
N ALA A 47 16.63 -16.57 14.78
CA ALA A 47 17.96 -17.14 15.05
C ALA A 47 18.23 -18.45 14.31
N ALA A 48 17.22 -19.08 13.68
CA ALA A 48 17.42 -20.28 12.90
C ALA A 48 18.07 -19.94 11.54
N PRO A 49 19.10 -20.67 11.11
CA PRO A 49 19.63 -20.54 9.76
C PRO A 49 18.52 -20.76 8.71
N LEU A 50 18.54 -19.98 7.62
CA LEU A 50 17.48 -20.00 6.60
C LEU A 50 17.23 -21.40 6.02
N GLU A 51 18.30 -22.18 5.82
CA GLU A 51 18.24 -23.55 5.31
C GLU A 51 17.58 -24.54 6.28
N LYS A 52 17.46 -24.18 7.56
CA LYS A 52 16.90 -25.02 8.63
C LYS A 52 15.51 -24.59 9.09
N VAL A 53 14.94 -23.56 8.47
CA VAL A 53 13.60 -23.12 8.82
C VAL A 53 12.57 -24.19 8.45
N GLN A 54 11.81 -24.65 9.43
CA GLN A 54 10.79 -25.68 9.23
C GLN A 54 9.42 -25.08 8.86
N ASN A 55 9.06 -23.97 9.51
CA ASN A 55 7.78 -23.31 9.33
C ASN A 55 7.86 -21.82 9.78
N GLY A 56 6.76 -21.11 9.59
CA GLY A 56 6.68 -19.70 9.90
C GLY A 56 7.04 -18.82 8.69
N TYR A 57 7.06 -17.52 8.91
CA TYR A 57 7.34 -16.52 7.87
C TYR A 57 8.18 -15.37 8.42
N ASP A 58 8.78 -14.61 7.51
CA ASP A 58 9.42 -13.33 7.85
C ASP A 58 8.37 -12.23 7.94
N HIS A 59 8.49 -11.39 8.96
CA HIS A 59 7.62 -10.24 9.15
C HIS A 59 8.42 -8.95 9.01
N TYR A 60 8.00 -8.12 8.07
CA TYR A 60 8.55 -6.80 7.82
C TYR A 60 7.51 -5.74 8.14
N THR A 61 7.94 -4.64 8.75
CA THR A 61 7.13 -3.44 8.93
C THR A 61 7.83 -2.28 8.26
N VAL A 62 7.14 -1.56 7.37
CA VAL A 62 7.71 -0.46 6.60
C VAL A 62 6.67 0.64 6.41
N HIS A 63 7.11 1.90 6.40
CA HIS A 63 6.23 3.03 6.17
C HIS A 63 5.88 3.18 4.69
N ALA A 64 4.63 3.45 4.37
CA ALA A 64 4.15 3.62 3.00
C ALA A 64 4.79 4.80 2.26
N TRP A 65 5.25 5.80 2.99
CA TRP A 65 5.90 7.01 2.44
C TRP A 65 7.42 6.88 2.25
N ASP A 66 8.04 5.79 2.73
CA ASP A 66 9.48 5.56 2.60
C ASP A 66 9.76 4.64 1.40
N TYR A 67 9.87 5.25 0.22
CA TYR A 67 10.09 4.54 -1.03
C TYR A 67 11.37 3.66 -1.04
N PRO A 68 12.55 4.15 -0.62
CA PRO A 68 13.74 3.31 -0.55
C PRO A 68 13.57 2.10 0.36
N ALA A 69 13.03 2.29 1.56
CA ALA A 69 12.79 1.21 2.50
C ALA A 69 11.77 0.19 1.97
N LEU A 70 10.73 0.63 1.24
CA LEU A 70 9.80 -0.26 0.55
C LEU A 70 10.53 -1.14 -0.45
N VAL A 71 11.37 -0.56 -1.31
CA VAL A 71 12.13 -1.31 -2.33
C VAL A 71 13.04 -2.34 -1.67
N GLU A 72 13.83 -1.95 -0.67
CA GLU A 72 14.73 -2.86 0.05
C GLU A 72 13.96 -4.00 0.74
N THR A 73 12.83 -3.67 1.38
CA THR A 73 11.97 -4.67 2.03
C THR A 73 11.46 -5.71 1.04
N TYR A 74 10.92 -5.27 -0.09
CA TYR A 74 10.38 -6.20 -1.08
C TYR A 74 11.45 -7.01 -1.80
N LEU A 75 12.61 -6.43 -2.08
CA LEU A 75 13.75 -7.16 -2.65
C LEU A 75 14.21 -8.25 -1.69
N SER A 76 14.44 -7.93 -0.43
CA SER A 76 14.84 -8.90 0.59
C SER A 76 13.79 -10.00 0.78
N ALA A 77 12.52 -9.63 0.92
CA ALA A 77 11.45 -10.61 1.05
C ALA A 77 11.34 -11.55 -0.16
N ALA A 78 11.50 -11.00 -1.37
CA ALA A 78 11.43 -11.78 -2.60
C ALA A 78 12.62 -12.74 -2.77
N GLU A 79 13.82 -12.31 -2.42
CA GLU A 79 15.02 -13.14 -2.45
C GLU A 79 14.87 -14.34 -1.51
N ILE A 80 14.54 -14.08 -0.24
CA ILE A 80 14.37 -15.13 0.77
C ILE A 80 13.23 -16.09 0.39
N ALA A 81 12.11 -15.54 -0.09
CA ALA A 81 10.98 -16.39 -0.50
C ALA A 81 11.33 -17.30 -1.69
N ARG A 82 12.11 -16.83 -2.67
CA ARG A 82 12.51 -17.60 -3.83
C ARG A 82 13.57 -18.64 -3.51
N GLU A 83 14.57 -18.29 -2.72
CA GLU A 83 15.72 -19.15 -2.45
C GLU A 83 15.43 -20.20 -1.37
N TYR A 84 14.77 -19.80 -0.29
CA TYR A 84 14.55 -20.65 0.89
C TYR A 84 13.11 -21.11 1.06
N HIS A 85 12.19 -20.69 0.19
CA HIS A 85 10.77 -20.98 0.32
C HIS A 85 10.20 -20.54 1.69
N ILE A 86 10.68 -19.42 2.21
CA ILE A 86 10.17 -18.79 3.42
C ILE A 86 9.24 -17.67 2.99
N PRO A 87 7.93 -17.76 3.31
CA PRO A 87 7.00 -16.69 2.97
C PRO A 87 7.27 -15.44 3.78
N ALA A 88 6.82 -14.30 3.28
CA ALA A 88 6.93 -13.02 3.97
C ALA A 88 5.56 -12.37 4.18
N LEU A 89 5.40 -11.71 5.32
CA LEU A 89 4.36 -10.75 5.59
C LEU A 89 4.98 -9.36 5.61
N VAL A 90 4.56 -8.49 4.69
CA VAL A 90 4.97 -7.09 4.65
C VAL A 90 3.81 -6.23 5.14
N HIS A 91 3.96 -5.68 6.34
CA HIS A 91 3.00 -4.74 6.92
C HIS A 91 3.43 -3.32 6.56
N VAL A 92 2.79 -2.76 5.54
CA VAL A 92 3.00 -1.39 5.10
C VAL A 92 2.09 -0.51 5.93
N ILE A 93 2.68 0.22 6.88
CA ILE A 93 1.98 1.10 7.81
C ILE A 93 1.93 2.54 7.30
N ASP A 94 1.11 3.36 7.92
CA ASP A 94 0.97 4.78 7.59
C ASP A 94 0.56 5.05 6.14
N VAL A 95 -0.25 4.16 5.58
CA VAL A 95 -0.87 4.39 4.27
C VAL A 95 -1.81 5.58 4.36
N THR A 96 -1.68 6.52 3.45
CA THR A 96 -2.54 7.70 3.37
C THR A 96 -3.67 7.50 2.36
N GLN A 97 -4.84 8.07 2.65
CA GLN A 97 -5.99 8.08 1.74
C GLN A 97 -6.49 9.53 1.57
N PRO A 98 -5.89 10.32 0.65
CA PRO A 98 -6.19 11.75 0.51
C PRO A 98 -7.67 12.08 0.24
N GLN A 99 -8.43 11.14 -0.33
CA GLN A 99 -9.86 11.31 -0.62
C GLN A 99 -10.76 10.51 0.34
N GLY A 100 -10.19 9.88 1.35
CA GLY A 100 -10.90 8.95 2.23
C GLY A 100 -11.27 7.63 1.55
N HIS A 101 -12.02 6.78 2.26
CA HIS A 101 -12.37 5.43 1.80
C HIS A 101 -13.38 5.45 0.64
N SER A 102 -14.34 6.35 0.66
CA SER A 102 -15.42 6.41 -0.34
C SER A 102 -15.94 7.82 -0.57
N THR A 103 -16.52 8.05 -1.74
CA THR A 103 -17.15 9.32 -2.11
C THR A 103 -18.42 9.65 -1.32
N SER A 104 -19.02 8.66 -0.65
CA SER A 104 -20.25 8.84 0.15
C SER A 104 -20.00 9.38 1.56
N GLY A 105 -18.75 9.40 2.03
CA GLY A 105 -18.38 9.87 3.36
C GLY A 105 -17.08 10.65 3.33
N SER A 106 -17.17 11.94 3.65
CA SER A 106 -15.99 12.76 3.82
C SER A 106 -15.17 12.30 5.03
N HIS A 107 -13.88 12.13 4.86
CA HIS A 107 -12.99 11.68 5.94
C HIS A 107 -12.81 12.75 7.03
N GLU A 108 -13.11 14.00 6.76
CA GLU A 108 -13.14 15.08 7.77
C GLU A 108 -14.19 14.83 8.88
N ARG A 109 -15.14 13.91 8.65
CA ARG A 109 -16.14 13.56 9.65
C ARG A 109 -15.63 12.63 10.75
N TYR A 110 -14.56 11.88 10.49
CA TYR A 110 -14.05 10.89 11.44
C TYR A 110 -12.55 11.00 11.71
N LYS A 111 -11.78 11.74 10.91
CA LYS A 111 -10.37 12.04 11.16
C LYS A 111 -10.22 13.41 11.80
N THR A 112 -9.25 13.55 12.72
CA THR A 112 -8.94 14.86 13.30
C THR A 112 -8.20 15.75 12.30
N THR A 113 -8.24 17.06 12.53
CA THR A 113 -7.50 18.03 11.68
C THR A 113 -6.01 17.75 11.66
N GLU A 114 -5.44 17.31 12.80
CA GLU A 114 -4.04 16.95 12.90
C GLU A 114 -3.72 15.71 12.05
N ARG A 115 -4.60 14.71 12.08
CA ARG A 115 -4.45 13.51 11.24
C ARG A 115 -4.50 13.86 9.75
N LEU A 116 -5.42 14.71 9.34
CA LEU A 116 -5.54 15.13 7.94
C LEU A 116 -4.31 15.90 7.46
N LYS A 117 -3.77 16.81 8.28
CA LYS A 117 -2.51 17.52 7.97
C LYS A 117 -1.33 16.57 7.86
N TRP A 118 -1.26 15.59 8.77
CA TRP A 118 -0.22 14.57 8.74
C TRP A 118 -0.33 13.72 7.45
N GLU A 119 -1.52 13.28 7.06
CA GLU A 119 -1.72 12.53 5.82
C GLU A 119 -1.36 13.34 4.58
N GLU A 120 -1.61 14.64 4.58
CA GLU A 120 -1.20 15.54 3.51
C GLU A 120 0.33 15.68 3.43
N GLU A 121 1.01 15.77 4.58
CA GLU A 121 2.47 15.88 4.66
C GLU A 121 3.17 14.58 4.27
N PHE A 122 2.62 13.43 4.73
CA PHE A 122 3.19 12.10 4.53
C PHE A 122 2.55 11.33 3.36
N ASP A 123 1.89 12.02 2.46
CA ASP A 123 1.41 11.42 1.21
C ASP A 123 2.57 10.76 0.44
N GLY A 124 2.40 9.46 0.11
CA GLY A 124 3.47 8.67 -0.48
C GLY A 124 3.96 9.21 -1.83
N LEU A 125 3.07 9.79 -2.64
CA LEU A 125 3.45 10.38 -3.93
C LEU A 125 4.25 11.67 -3.72
N LYS A 126 3.85 12.52 -2.77
CA LYS A 126 4.61 13.73 -2.41
C LYS A 126 6.00 13.38 -1.88
N LYS A 127 6.11 12.40 -0.97
CA LYS A 127 7.40 11.96 -0.43
C LYS A 127 8.28 11.33 -1.51
N MET A 128 7.74 10.50 -2.39
CA MET A 128 8.47 9.92 -3.51
C MET A 128 8.98 11.02 -4.46
N ARG A 129 8.14 12.00 -4.81
CA ARG A 129 8.52 13.14 -5.62
C ARG A 129 9.70 13.90 -5.01
N ALA A 130 9.61 14.24 -3.72
CA ALA A 130 10.68 14.93 -3.01
C ALA A 130 11.98 14.12 -3.04
N TRP A 131 11.91 12.82 -2.73
CA TRP A 131 13.05 11.92 -2.76
C TRP A 131 13.73 11.85 -4.15
N MET A 132 12.94 11.75 -5.23
CA MET A 132 13.47 11.70 -6.60
C MET A 132 14.24 12.98 -6.95
N VAL A 133 13.73 14.14 -6.58
CA VAL A 133 14.38 15.43 -6.84
C VAL A 133 15.66 15.60 -5.98
N GLU A 134 15.57 15.31 -4.69
CA GLU A 134 16.69 15.39 -3.75
C GLU A 134 17.86 14.48 -4.16
N ASN A 135 17.53 13.27 -4.62
CA ASN A 135 18.52 12.29 -5.08
C ASN A 135 18.92 12.46 -6.56
N ARG A 136 18.44 13.52 -7.22
CA ARG A 136 18.76 13.85 -8.63
C ARG A 136 18.40 12.73 -9.62
N VAL A 137 17.37 11.97 -9.32
CA VAL A 137 16.81 10.96 -10.24
C VAL A 137 16.16 11.65 -11.43
N ILE A 138 15.45 12.75 -11.14
CA ILE A 138 14.79 13.60 -12.13
C ILE A 138 14.70 15.04 -11.61
N SER A 139 14.67 16.03 -12.49
CA SER A 139 14.47 17.42 -12.08
C SER A 139 12.98 17.73 -11.83
N ALA A 140 12.71 18.73 -10.99
CA ALA A 140 11.35 19.16 -10.71
C ALA A 140 10.57 19.59 -11.97
N PRO A 141 11.13 20.35 -12.93
CA PRO A 141 10.43 20.71 -14.16
C PRO A 141 10.08 19.51 -15.06
N GLU A 142 10.95 18.48 -15.09
CA GLU A 142 10.67 17.25 -15.83
C GLU A 142 9.52 16.46 -15.19
N LEU A 143 9.51 16.36 -13.85
CA LEU A 143 8.40 15.77 -13.12
C LEU A 143 7.10 16.51 -13.35
N ASP A 144 7.08 17.84 -13.29
CA ASP A 144 5.88 18.63 -13.58
C ASP A 144 5.34 18.35 -14.98
N SER A 145 6.23 18.17 -15.95
CA SER A 145 5.85 17.85 -17.33
C SER A 145 5.26 16.45 -17.46
N LEU A 146 5.83 15.45 -16.75
CA LEU A 146 5.33 14.09 -16.72
C LEU A 146 3.95 14.02 -16.04
N GLU A 147 3.81 14.62 -14.86
CA GLU A 147 2.55 14.63 -14.12
C GLU A 147 1.41 15.28 -14.92
N LYS A 148 1.73 16.36 -15.67
CA LYS A 148 0.76 17.00 -16.57
C LYS A 148 0.35 16.08 -17.72
N ALA A 149 1.32 15.43 -18.36
CA ALA A 149 1.06 14.51 -19.46
C ALA A 149 0.23 13.29 -18.99
N ASP A 150 0.54 12.74 -17.82
CA ASP A 150 -0.19 11.64 -17.22
C ASP A 150 -1.63 12.03 -16.88
N TYR A 151 -1.83 13.22 -16.31
CA TYR A 151 -3.17 13.74 -16.04
C TYR A 151 -4.01 13.86 -17.33
N GLU A 152 -3.43 14.44 -18.38
CA GLU A 152 -4.11 14.58 -19.68
C GLU A 152 -4.44 13.20 -20.30
N ALA A 153 -3.53 12.23 -20.19
CA ALA A 153 -3.74 10.86 -20.67
C ALA A 153 -4.88 10.16 -19.90
N VAL A 154 -4.89 10.24 -18.57
CA VAL A 154 -5.94 9.65 -17.71
C VAL A 154 -7.30 10.26 -18.03
N GLU A 155 -7.40 11.59 -18.21
CA GLU A 155 -8.64 12.24 -18.60
C GLU A 155 -9.11 11.79 -20.00
N GLY A 156 -8.19 11.59 -20.92
CA GLY A 156 -8.48 11.00 -22.23
C GLY A 156 -9.05 9.58 -22.14
N PHE A 157 -8.44 8.73 -21.33
CA PHE A 157 -8.92 7.36 -21.09
C PHE A 157 -10.28 7.34 -20.39
N ARG A 158 -10.48 8.19 -19.39
CA ARG A 158 -11.76 8.32 -18.68
C ARG A 158 -12.89 8.68 -19.66
N LYS A 159 -12.64 9.68 -20.52
CA LYS A 159 -13.61 10.11 -21.53
C LYS A 159 -13.92 8.99 -22.54
N ALA A 160 -12.88 8.34 -23.08
CA ALA A 160 -13.06 7.25 -24.05
C ALA A 160 -13.83 6.07 -23.44
N ALA A 161 -13.54 5.70 -22.18
CA ALA A 161 -14.26 4.64 -21.49
C ALA A 161 -15.74 5.01 -21.28
N TRP A 162 -16.03 6.26 -20.89
CA TRP A 162 -17.38 6.74 -20.70
C TRP A 162 -18.17 6.77 -22.01
N ASP A 163 -17.60 7.29 -23.09
CA ASP A 163 -18.22 7.34 -24.40
C ASP A 163 -18.51 5.92 -24.93
N SER A 164 -17.57 4.98 -24.72
CA SER A 164 -17.76 3.58 -25.05
C SER A 164 -18.92 2.95 -24.26
N TYR A 165 -19.01 3.21 -22.97
CA TYR A 165 -20.11 2.72 -22.13
C TYR A 165 -21.46 3.27 -22.61
N LEU A 166 -21.54 4.59 -22.85
CA LEU A 166 -22.78 5.22 -23.32
C LEU A 166 -23.23 4.70 -24.69
N SER A 167 -22.30 4.36 -25.58
CA SER A 167 -22.63 3.82 -26.89
C SER A 167 -23.35 2.47 -26.87
N LEU A 168 -23.22 1.74 -25.72
CA LEU A 168 -23.90 0.44 -25.52
C LEU A 168 -25.31 0.60 -24.91
N LEU A 169 -25.67 1.79 -24.45
CA LEU A 169 -27.00 2.04 -23.88
C LEU A 169 -28.03 2.27 -25.01
N PRO A 170 -29.22 1.67 -24.92
CA PRO A 170 -30.27 1.95 -25.91
C PRO A 170 -30.70 3.41 -25.81
N MET A 171 -30.82 4.08 -26.96
CA MET A 171 -31.20 5.53 -27.06
C MET A 171 -32.52 5.90 -26.35
N SER A 172 -33.31 4.95 -25.91
CA SER A 172 -34.55 5.18 -25.17
C SER A 172 -34.33 5.50 -23.66
N ALA A 173 -33.11 5.38 -23.16
CA ALA A 173 -32.78 5.65 -21.75
C ALA A 173 -32.30 7.11 -21.50
N THR A 174 -32.25 7.93 -22.54
CA THR A 174 -31.75 9.33 -22.48
C THR A 174 -32.89 10.37 -22.54
N LYS A 175 -34.02 10.10 -21.86
CA LYS A 175 -35.06 11.12 -21.63
C LYS A 175 -35.18 11.49 -20.17
#